data_115e0aafff4fc34ca64c094496a6e1eb
#
_entry.id   115e0aafff4fc34ca64c094496a6e1eb
#
_cell.length_a   1.000
_cell.length_b   1.000
_cell.length_c   1.000
_cell.angle_alpha   90.00
_cell.angle_beta   90.00
_cell.angle_gamma   90.00
#
_symmetry.space_group_name_H-M   'P 1'
#
loop_
_entity.id
_entity.type
_entity.pdbx_description
1 polymer ?
#
loop_
_entity_poly.entity_id
_entity_poly.type
_entity_poly.pdbx_seq_one_letter_code
_entity_poly.pdbx_strand_id
1 'polypeptide(L)'
;MKIKMISFAFLIVLGGSLAVASELPGDSIYQIDSAWVDQDGKEFELKDLQGKPTIVSMVYLSCRYICPAVISEVQALESELSKKVKNSFQIVLVSFDPGRDTPEVLKNYAKDRKLDLSRWRLITNRNESKVRELAVSTNFKYMKDEKGEFTHSYMILLLDHDGVVQSRLDGANLDHKPMVQKLKELSKK
;
A
#
# COMPACT_ATOMS: atom_id res chain seq x y z
N MET A 1 17.65 64.98 -36.97
CA MET A 1 18.09 63.56 -37.08
C MET A 1 17.26 62.77 -36.07
N LYS A 2 16.17 62.05 -36.51
CA LYS A 2 15.22 61.34 -35.64
C LYS A 2 15.64 59.89 -35.53
N ILE A 3 16.08 59.47 -34.33
CA ILE A 3 16.43 58.09 -34.02
C ILE A 3 15.12 57.32 -33.66
N LYS A 4 14.78 56.32 -34.51
CA LYS A 4 13.67 55.38 -34.21
C LYS A 4 14.20 54.30 -33.28
N MET A 5 13.67 54.28 -32.05
CA MET A 5 13.84 53.12 -31.13
C MET A 5 12.96 51.96 -31.62
N ILE A 6 13.61 50.87 -31.97
CA ILE A 6 12.94 49.58 -32.26
C ILE A 6 12.85 48.82 -30.95
N SER A 7 11.62 48.69 -30.45
CA SER A 7 11.31 47.91 -29.24
C SER A 7 11.28 46.42 -29.62
N PHE A 8 12.25 45.63 -29.13
CA PHE A 8 12.29 44.18 -29.31
C PHE A 8 11.47 43.51 -28.21
N ALA A 9 10.29 43.07 -28.56
CA ALA A 9 9.47 42.31 -27.63
C ALA A 9 10.02 40.86 -27.49
N PHE A 10 10.58 40.53 -26.34
CA PHE A 10 11.07 39.20 -26.01
C PHE A 10 9.89 38.32 -25.60
N LEU A 11 9.48 37.44 -26.49
CA LEU A 11 8.41 36.48 -26.26
C LEU A 11 8.98 35.32 -25.41
N ILE A 12 8.67 35.32 -24.09
CA ILE A 12 9.02 34.21 -23.20
C ILE A 12 8.01 33.10 -23.45
N VAL A 13 8.42 32.05 -24.17
CA VAL A 13 7.65 30.80 -24.28
C VAL A 13 7.86 30.01 -22.99
N LEU A 14 6.91 30.04 -22.08
CA LEU A 14 6.87 29.11 -20.95
C LEU A 14 6.55 27.71 -21.51
N GLY A 15 7.59 26.91 -21.69
CA GLY A 15 7.48 25.48 -21.96
C GLY A 15 6.97 24.77 -20.72
N GLY A 16 5.65 24.63 -20.57
CA GLY A 16 5.06 23.74 -19.57
C GLY A 16 5.38 22.31 -19.96
N SER A 17 6.27 21.64 -19.22
CA SER A 17 6.42 20.18 -19.28
C SER A 17 5.12 19.56 -18.81
N LEU A 18 4.31 19.04 -19.72
CA LEU A 18 3.22 18.13 -19.40
C LEU A 18 3.87 16.86 -18.87
N ALA A 19 3.82 16.64 -17.56
CA ALA A 19 4.12 15.36 -16.97
C ALA A 19 3.05 14.38 -17.50
N VAL A 20 3.43 13.53 -18.45
CA VAL A 20 2.60 12.39 -18.87
C VAL A 20 2.59 11.45 -17.67
N ALA A 21 1.46 11.36 -16.99
CA ALA A 21 1.25 10.30 -16.01
C ALA A 21 1.41 8.98 -16.76
N SER A 22 2.39 8.17 -16.39
CA SER A 22 2.56 6.84 -16.99
C SER A 22 1.33 6.01 -16.62
N GLU A 23 0.71 5.38 -17.62
CA GLU A 23 -0.38 4.43 -17.35
C GLU A 23 0.15 3.31 -16.46
N LEU A 24 -0.65 2.92 -15.46
CA LEU A 24 -0.35 1.79 -14.59
C LEU A 24 -0.34 0.48 -15.40
N PRO A 25 0.58 -0.46 -15.11
CA PRO A 25 0.56 -1.80 -15.70
C PRO A 25 -0.79 -2.49 -15.52
N GLY A 26 -1.23 -3.28 -16.50
CA GLY A 26 -2.55 -3.92 -16.50
C GLY A 26 -2.82 -4.87 -15.33
N ASP A 27 -1.78 -5.38 -14.68
CA ASP A 27 -1.81 -6.25 -13.50
C ASP A 27 -1.53 -5.49 -12.18
N SER A 28 -1.47 -4.17 -12.23
CA SER A 28 -1.32 -3.33 -11.03
C SER A 28 -2.60 -3.33 -10.18
N ILE A 29 -2.48 -3.63 -8.90
CA ILE A 29 -3.60 -3.47 -7.96
C ILE A 29 -3.96 -2.00 -7.70
N TYR A 30 -3.10 -1.06 -8.08
CA TYR A 30 -3.37 0.37 -7.97
C TYR A 30 -4.40 0.87 -9.00
N GLN A 31 -4.79 0.02 -9.96
CA GLN A 31 -5.91 0.31 -10.88
C GLN A 31 -7.30 0.18 -10.22
N ILE A 32 -7.39 -0.36 -9.00
CA ILE A 32 -8.67 -0.47 -8.29
C ILE A 32 -9.16 0.94 -7.94
N ASP A 33 -10.06 1.46 -8.75
CA ASP A 33 -10.64 2.80 -8.61
C ASP A 33 -11.63 2.83 -7.44
N SER A 34 -11.17 3.36 -6.32
CA SER A 34 -11.97 3.58 -5.11
C SER A 34 -11.25 4.47 -4.12
N ALA A 35 -12.02 5.28 -3.40
CA ALA A 35 -11.53 5.98 -2.22
C ALA A 35 -11.37 4.98 -1.05
N TRP A 36 -10.15 4.87 -0.55
CA TRP A 36 -9.79 4.15 0.67
C TRP A 36 -9.61 5.15 1.81
N VAL A 37 -9.81 4.71 3.04
CA VAL A 37 -9.66 5.57 4.22
C VAL A 37 -8.57 5.01 5.11
N ASP A 38 -7.61 5.84 5.52
CA ASP A 38 -6.55 5.40 6.42
C ASP A 38 -6.93 5.56 7.91
N GLN A 39 -6.05 5.16 8.80
CA GLN A 39 -6.22 5.22 10.25
C GLN A 39 -6.40 6.65 10.79
N ASP A 40 -6.06 7.67 10.05
CA ASP A 40 -6.27 9.08 10.41
C ASP A 40 -7.56 9.66 9.81
N GLY A 41 -8.36 8.83 9.13
CA GLY A 41 -9.58 9.23 8.45
C GLY A 41 -9.35 9.96 7.12
N LYS A 42 -8.12 9.94 6.61
CA LYS A 42 -7.78 10.56 5.34
C LYS A 42 -8.17 9.64 4.19
N GLU A 43 -8.90 10.19 3.23
CA GLU A 43 -9.22 9.51 1.97
C GLU A 43 -8.05 9.61 0.99
N PHE A 44 -7.84 8.52 0.24
CA PHE A 44 -6.82 8.43 -0.82
C PHE A 44 -7.18 7.29 -1.79
N GLU A 45 -6.51 7.24 -2.93
CA GLU A 45 -6.61 6.13 -3.88
C GLU A 45 -5.37 5.22 -3.78
N LEU A 46 -5.51 3.92 -4.15
CA LEU A 46 -4.35 3.02 -4.12
C LEU A 46 -3.20 3.50 -5.01
N LYS A 47 -3.50 4.20 -6.10
CA LYS A 47 -2.47 4.81 -6.96
C LYS A 47 -1.60 5.87 -6.25
N ASP A 48 -2.09 6.47 -5.15
CA ASP A 48 -1.30 7.41 -4.36
C ASP A 48 -0.16 6.72 -3.58
N LEU A 49 -0.12 5.39 -3.59
CA LEU A 49 0.98 4.58 -3.04
C LEU A 49 2.14 4.41 -4.03
N GLN A 50 2.00 4.85 -5.29
CA GLN A 50 3.07 4.75 -6.29
C GLN A 50 4.39 5.37 -5.83
N GLY A 51 5.47 4.91 -6.45
CA GLY A 51 6.81 5.45 -6.25
C GLY A 51 7.61 4.79 -5.14
N LYS A 52 7.01 3.87 -4.36
CA LYS A 52 7.74 3.06 -3.37
C LYS A 52 7.28 1.61 -3.41
N PRO A 53 8.21 0.64 -3.33
CA PRO A 53 7.84 -0.74 -3.08
C PRO A 53 6.98 -0.85 -1.82
N THR A 54 5.92 -1.63 -1.90
CA THR A 54 4.90 -1.72 -0.85
C THR A 54 4.74 -3.15 -0.36
N ILE A 55 4.87 -3.37 0.93
CA ILE A 55 4.48 -4.63 1.56
C ILE A 55 2.99 -4.52 1.90
N VAL A 56 2.20 -5.48 1.43
CA VAL A 56 0.74 -5.50 1.65
C VAL A 56 0.32 -6.80 2.32
N SER A 57 -0.58 -6.69 3.28
CA SER A 57 -1.33 -7.83 3.80
C SER A 57 -2.77 -7.43 4.09
N MET A 58 -3.68 -8.41 3.96
CA MET A 58 -5.09 -8.25 4.33
C MET A 58 -5.37 -8.87 5.68
N VAL A 59 -6.02 -8.12 6.57
CA VAL A 59 -6.26 -8.48 7.97
C VAL A 59 -7.65 -8.05 8.40
N TYR A 60 -8.15 -8.58 9.55
CA TYR A 60 -9.21 -7.94 10.33
C TYR A 60 -8.79 -7.91 11.79
N LEU A 61 -9.05 -6.79 12.47
CA LEU A 61 -8.41 -6.51 13.75
C LEU A 61 -9.04 -7.28 14.94
N SER A 62 -10.26 -7.73 14.78
CA SER A 62 -10.93 -8.59 15.77
C SER A 62 -10.44 -10.05 15.77
N CYS A 63 -9.57 -10.43 14.83
CA CYS A 63 -8.96 -11.76 14.78
C CYS A 63 -8.04 -12.00 15.98
N ARG A 64 -8.27 -13.09 16.71
CA ARG A 64 -7.49 -13.44 17.91
C ARG A 64 -6.30 -14.36 17.62
N TYR A 65 -6.21 -14.93 16.43
CA TYR A 65 -5.26 -16.00 16.13
C TYR A 65 -4.32 -15.69 14.97
N ILE A 66 -4.82 -15.65 13.74
CA ILE A 66 -3.98 -15.57 12.52
C ILE A 66 -3.46 -14.14 12.26
N CYS A 67 -4.32 -13.13 12.34
CA CYS A 67 -3.90 -11.75 12.03
C CYS A 67 -2.79 -11.22 12.95
N PRO A 68 -2.77 -11.48 14.29
CA PRO A 68 -1.63 -11.12 15.12
C PRO A 68 -0.32 -11.76 14.65
N ALA A 69 -0.35 -13.01 14.15
CA ALA A 69 0.82 -13.69 13.61
C ALA A 69 1.30 -13.03 12.32
N VAL A 70 0.39 -12.72 11.37
CA VAL A 70 0.73 -12.00 10.12
C VAL A 70 1.42 -10.67 10.43
N ILE A 71 0.87 -9.90 11.37
CA ILE A 71 1.42 -8.58 11.70
C ILE A 71 2.79 -8.71 12.36
N SER A 72 2.98 -9.67 13.25
CA SER A 72 4.28 -9.94 13.86
C SER A 72 5.32 -10.35 12.81
N GLU A 73 4.91 -11.09 11.80
CA GLU A 73 5.77 -11.49 10.69
C GLU A 73 6.17 -10.29 9.82
N VAL A 74 5.22 -9.40 9.51
CA VAL A 74 5.51 -8.16 8.79
C VAL A 74 6.45 -7.24 9.61
N GLN A 75 6.29 -7.18 10.94
CA GLN A 75 7.21 -6.43 11.82
C GLN A 75 8.62 -7.05 11.84
N ALA A 76 8.74 -8.37 11.83
CA ALA A 76 10.03 -9.06 11.72
C ALA A 76 10.70 -8.75 10.38
N LEU A 77 9.95 -8.82 9.29
CA LEU A 77 10.40 -8.45 7.94
C LEU A 77 10.82 -6.97 7.88
N GLU A 78 10.04 -6.06 8.45
CA GLU A 78 10.39 -4.65 8.57
C GLU A 78 11.71 -4.44 9.31
N SER A 79 11.90 -5.10 10.45
CA SER A 79 13.13 -5.01 11.26
C SER A 79 14.37 -5.45 10.48
N GLU A 80 14.25 -6.50 9.68
CA GLU A 80 15.32 -6.97 8.80
C GLU A 80 15.62 -5.98 7.67
N LEU A 81 14.58 -5.46 7.03
CA LEU A 81 14.66 -4.55 5.89
C LEU A 81 15.16 -3.16 6.28
N SER A 82 14.70 -2.61 7.41
CA SER A 82 15.09 -1.27 7.87
C SER A 82 16.58 -1.10 8.06
N LYS A 83 17.29 -2.19 8.37
CA LYS A 83 18.75 -2.21 8.46
C LYS A 83 19.44 -2.14 7.08
N LYS A 84 18.76 -2.54 6.02
CA LYS A 84 19.32 -2.74 4.66
C LYS A 84 18.91 -1.66 3.67
N VAL A 85 17.65 -1.23 3.72
CA VAL A 85 17.06 -0.32 2.71
C VAL A 85 16.38 0.92 3.31
N LYS A 86 16.53 1.14 4.62
CA LYS A 86 16.00 2.31 5.35
C LYS A 86 14.54 2.63 5.00
N ASN A 87 14.27 3.85 4.49
CA ASN A 87 12.93 4.38 4.23
C ASN A 87 12.47 4.19 2.77
N SER A 88 13.06 3.29 2.02
CA SER A 88 12.77 3.08 0.60
C SER A 88 11.57 2.17 0.33
N PHE A 89 10.78 1.80 1.33
CA PHE A 89 9.56 1.01 1.20
C PHE A 89 8.48 1.47 2.19
N GLN A 90 7.26 1.05 1.97
CA GLN A 90 6.11 1.29 2.84
C GLN A 90 5.37 -0.01 3.12
N ILE A 91 4.49 -0.01 4.13
CA ILE A 91 3.72 -1.16 4.57
C ILE A 91 2.25 -0.76 4.65
N VAL A 92 1.38 -1.53 4.02
CA VAL A 92 -0.06 -1.28 4.01
C VAL A 92 -0.79 -2.51 4.55
N LEU A 93 -1.51 -2.34 5.64
CA LEU A 93 -2.46 -3.33 6.14
C LEU A 93 -3.86 -2.95 5.69
N VAL A 94 -4.51 -3.83 4.94
CA VAL A 94 -5.86 -3.62 4.42
C VAL A 94 -6.84 -4.40 5.26
N SER A 95 -7.76 -3.72 5.93
CA SER A 95 -8.86 -4.41 6.60
C SER A 95 -9.86 -4.94 5.58
N PHE A 96 -10.24 -6.22 5.74
CA PHE A 96 -11.35 -6.81 4.98
C PHE A 96 -12.65 -6.91 5.80
N ASP A 97 -12.72 -6.25 6.94
CA ASP A 97 -13.92 -6.13 7.78
C ASP A 97 -14.29 -4.67 8.06
N PRO A 98 -14.69 -3.91 7.03
CA PRO A 98 -14.95 -2.48 7.16
C PRO A 98 -16.09 -2.14 8.13
N GLY A 99 -16.94 -3.09 8.45
CA GLY A 99 -18.03 -2.88 9.40
C GLY A 99 -17.54 -2.76 10.85
N ARG A 100 -16.45 -3.41 11.21
CA ARG A 100 -15.84 -3.38 12.55
C ARG A 100 -14.58 -2.51 12.61
N ASP A 101 -13.78 -2.53 11.57
CA ASP A 101 -12.47 -1.88 11.52
C ASP A 101 -12.59 -0.44 10.98
N THR A 102 -13.14 0.46 11.81
CA THR A 102 -13.22 1.90 11.51
C THR A 102 -11.84 2.55 11.57
N PRO A 103 -11.64 3.75 10.99
CA PRO A 103 -10.37 4.49 11.12
C PRO A 103 -9.89 4.64 12.56
N GLU A 104 -10.80 4.89 13.50
CA GLU A 104 -10.47 4.99 14.92
C GLU A 104 -9.94 3.65 15.48
N VAL A 105 -10.58 2.53 15.13
CA VAL A 105 -10.13 1.18 15.52
C VAL A 105 -8.75 0.89 14.93
N LEU A 106 -8.53 1.22 13.63
CA LEU A 106 -7.24 1.09 12.96
C LEU A 106 -6.15 1.89 13.69
N LYS A 107 -6.46 3.14 14.07
CA LYS A 107 -5.52 4.03 14.77
C LYS A 107 -5.13 3.51 16.15
N ASN A 108 -6.11 3.08 16.92
CA ASN A 108 -5.88 2.51 18.25
C ASN A 108 -5.05 1.22 18.15
N TYR A 109 -5.35 0.37 17.17
CA TYR A 109 -4.59 -0.85 16.91
C TYR A 109 -3.12 -0.54 16.55
N ALA A 110 -2.87 0.42 15.68
CA ALA A 110 -1.53 0.83 15.32
C ALA A 110 -0.72 1.32 16.54
N LYS A 111 -1.38 2.10 17.43
CA LYS A 111 -0.80 2.57 18.69
C LYS A 111 -0.45 1.41 19.63
N ASP A 112 -1.38 0.49 19.85
CA ASP A 112 -1.21 -0.66 20.76
C ASP A 112 -0.10 -1.58 20.29
N ARG A 113 0.04 -1.74 18.97
CA ARG A 113 1.10 -2.54 18.33
C ARG A 113 2.40 -1.76 18.11
N LYS A 114 2.45 -0.47 18.48
CA LYS A 114 3.62 0.42 18.32
C LYS A 114 4.12 0.46 16.88
N LEU A 115 3.21 0.49 15.90
CA LEU A 115 3.56 0.56 14.49
C LEU A 115 4.08 1.97 14.16
N ASP A 116 5.15 2.06 13.37
CA ASP A 116 5.70 3.33 12.89
C ASP A 116 4.85 3.87 11.73
N LEU A 117 3.91 4.77 12.02
CA LEU A 117 2.98 5.35 11.04
C LEU A 117 3.69 6.23 9.98
N SER A 118 4.98 6.49 10.10
CA SER A 118 5.76 7.08 8.99
C SER A 118 5.97 6.10 7.84
N ARG A 119 5.84 4.81 8.10
CA ARG A 119 6.02 3.70 7.16
C ARG A 119 4.78 2.83 7.03
N TRP A 120 4.03 2.64 8.11
CA TRP A 120 2.83 1.82 8.14
C TRP A 120 1.60 2.67 7.85
N ARG A 121 0.70 2.14 7.03
CA ARG A 121 -0.64 2.66 6.80
C ARG A 121 -1.64 1.53 6.96
N LEU A 122 -2.63 1.73 7.81
CA LEU A 122 -3.74 0.81 8.00
C LEU A 122 -4.95 1.41 7.29
N ILE A 123 -5.56 0.65 6.40
CA ILE A 123 -6.61 1.15 5.52
C ILE A 123 -7.86 0.28 5.56
N THR A 124 -8.98 0.91 5.29
CA THR A 124 -10.27 0.27 5.12
C THR A 124 -11.03 0.88 3.95
N ASN A 125 -12.08 0.21 3.48
CA ASN A 125 -12.95 0.75 2.44
C ASN A 125 -14.41 0.43 2.79
N ARG A 126 -15.25 1.46 2.90
CA ARG A 126 -16.68 1.29 3.21
C ARG A 126 -17.43 0.48 2.16
N ASN A 127 -16.93 0.44 0.92
CA ASN A 127 -17.48 -0.37 -0.15
C ASN A 127 -16.86 -1.78 -0.11
N GLU A 128 -17.58 -2.74 0.50
CA GLU A 128 -17.14 -4.13 0.59
C GLU A 128 -16.85 -4.78 -0.78
N SER A 129 -17.48 -4.31 -1.87
CA SER A 129 -17.20 -4.85 -3.20
C SER A 129 -15.78 -4.52 -3.65
N LYS A 130 -15.25 -3.34 -3.26
CA LYS A 130 -13.87 -2.93 -3.56
C LYS A 130 -12.85 -3.70 -2.70
N VAL A 131 -13.21 -4.03 -1.46
CA VAL A 131 -12.41 -4.95 -0.64
C VAL A 131 -12.35 -6.33 -1.28
N ARG A 132 -13.47 -6.84 -1.80
CA ARG A 132 -13.52 -8.12 -2.53
C ARG A 132 -12.72 -8.06 -3.84
N GLU A 133 -12.79 -6.97 -4.58
CA GLU A 133 -12.02 -6.75 -5.80
C GLU A 133 -10.51 -6.84 -5.52
N LEU A 134 -10.03 -6.17 -4.46
CA LEU A 134 -8.64 -6.28 -4.03
C LEU A 134 -8.28 -7.71 -3.59
N ALA A 135 -9.16 -8.37 -2.85
CA ALA A 135 -8.94 -9.76 -2.43
C ALA A 135 -8.81 -10.70 -3.64
N VAL A 136 -9.67 -10.54 -4.66
CA VAL A 136 -9.60 -11.33 -5.90
C VAL A 136 -8.30 -11.02 -6.66
N SER A 137 -7.96 -9.75 -6.85
CA SER A 137 -6.75 -9.32 -7.57
C SER A 137 -5.45 -9.80 -6.90
N THR A 138 -5.49 -10.01 -5.59
CA THR A 138 -4.35 -10.53 -4.80
C THR A 138 -4.45 -12.03 -4.53
N ASN A 139 -5.46 -12.73 -5.05
CA ASN A 139 -5.78 -14.12 -4.73
C ASN A 139 -5.86 -14.38 -3.20
N PHE A 140 -6.37 -13.39 -2.45
CA PHE A 140 -6.65 -13.53 -1.02
C PHE A 140 -8.06 -14.09 -0.84
N LYS A 141 -8.20 -15.18 -0.09
CA LYS A 141 -9.48 -15.82 0.18
C LYS A 141 -9.92 -15.49 1.60
N TYR A 142 -11.16 -15.10 1.76
CA TYR A 142 -11.79 -14.96 3.07
C TYR A 142 -13.27 -15.30 2.97
N MET A 143 -13.82 -15.82 4.07
CA MET A 143 -15.22 -16.19 4.18
C MET A 143 -15.67 -15.92 5.61
N LYS A 144 -16.80 -15.23 5.74
CA LYS A 144 -17.45 -14.96 7.02
C LYS A 144 -18.37 -16.11 7.39
N ASP A 145 -18.28 -16.60 8.61
CA ASP A 145 -19.18 -17.62 9.14
C ASP A 145 -20.47 -17.01 9.73
N GLU A 146 -21.39 -17.88 10.18
CA GLU A 146 -22.67 -17.47 10.77
C GLU A 146 -22.51 -16.69 12.09
N LYS A 147 -21.37 -16.80 12.76
CA LYS A 147 -21.02 -16.08 13.99
C LYS A 147 -20.35 -14.73 13.72
N GLY A 148 -20.11 -14.40 12.44
CA GLY A 148 -19.45 -13.17 12.03
C GLY A 148 -17.93 -13.22 12.12
N GLU A 149 -17.33 -14.40 12.35
CA GLU A 149 -15.89 -14.62 12.31
C GLU A 149 -15.45 -14.99 10.90
N PHE A 150 -14.15 -14.79 10.61
CA PHE A 150 -13.62 -15.07 9.29
C PHE A 150 -12.61 -16.21 9.28
N THR A 151 -12.76 -17.10 8.30
CA THR A 151 -11.68 -17.93 7.79
C THR A 151 -11.02 -17.19 6.65
N HIS A 152 -9.71 -17.08 6.64
CA HIS A 152 -8.98 -16.32 5.61
C HIS A 152 -7.59 -16.86 5.32
N SER A 153 -7.05 -16.48 4.15
CA SER A 153 -5.68 -16.78 3.77
C SER A 153 -4.67 -16.08 4.70
N TYR A 154 -3.51 -16.69 4.87
CA TYR A 154 -2.30 -16.04 5.39
C TYR A 154 -1.45 -15.60 4.20
N MET A 155 -1.26 -14.31 4.03
CA MET A 155 -0.60 -13.76 2.84
C MET A 155 0.14 -12.48 3.17
N ILE A 156 1.39 -12.36 2.69
CA ILE A 156 2.15 -11.13 2.63
C ILE A 156 2.62 -10.95 1.20
N LEU A 157 2.35 -9.80 0.60
CA LEU A 157 2.77 -9.44 -0.76
C LEU A 157 3.85 -8.36 -0.73
N LEU A 158 4.75 -8.39 -1.69
CA LEU A 158 5.59 -7.29 -2.07
C LEU A 158 5.16 -6.79 -3.44
N LEU A 159 4.79 -5.53 -3.51
CA LEU A 159 4.51 -4.80 -4.75
C LEU A 159 5.72 -3.96 -5.14
N ASP A 160 5.90 -3.73 -6.44
CA ASP A 160 6.84 -2.72 -6.92
C ASP A 160 6.27 -1.29 -6.83
N HIS A 161 6.96 -0.35 -7.48
CA HIS A 161 6.61 1.07 -7.47
C HIS A 161 5.25 1.37 -8.12
N ASP A 162 4.80 0.51 -9.02
CA ASP A 162 3.57 0.65 -9.80
C ASP A 162 2.45 -0.28 -9.31
N GLY A 163 2.64 -0.99 -8.19
CA GLY A 163 1.62 -1.83 -7.59
C GLY A 163 1.49 -3.23 -8.19
N VAL A 164 2.50 -3.69 -8.95
CA VAL A 164 2.55 -5.04 -9.49
C VAL A 164 3.16 -6.00 -8.47
N VAL A 165 2.55 -7.17 -8.27
CA VAL A 165 3.03 -8.19 -7.32
C VAL A 165 4.36 -8.76 -7.80
N GLN A 166 5.41 -8.60 -7.00
CA GLN A 166 6.77 -9.07 -7.27
C GLN A 166 7.19 -10.26 -6.42
N SER A 167 6.58 -10.43 -5.24
CA SER A 167 6.85 -11.56 -4.35
C SER A 167 5.65 -11.81 -3.46
N ARG A 168 5.48 -13.07 -3.07
CA ARG A 168 4.36 -13.53 -2.23
C ARG A 168 4.86 -14.54 -1.21
N LEU A 169 4.37 -14.41 0.02
CA LEU A 169 4.56 -15.37 1.10
C LEU A 169 3.18 -15.84 1.56
N ASP A 170 2.98 -17.15 1.62
CA ASP A 170 1.72 -17.79 2.03
C ASP A 170 1.98 -18.78 3.18
N GLY A 171 1.06 -18.83 4.15
CA GLY A 171 1.10 -19.79 5.25
C GLY A 171 2.05 -19.40 6.38
N ALA A 172 2.33 -20.34 7.29
CA ALA A 172 3.22 -20.16 8.45
C ALA A 172 4.65 -20.64 8.13
N ASN A 173 5.64 -20.22 8.95
CA ASN A 173 7.07 -20.56 8.79
C ASN A 173 7.69 -20.04 7.48
N LEU A 174 7.59 -18.76 7.25
CA LEU A 174 7.96 -18.11 6.01
C LEU A 174 9.48 -17.93 5.89
N ASP A 175 10.04 -18.33 4.74
CA ASP A 175 11.39 -17.87 4.35
C ASP A 175 11.31 -16.49 3.73
N HIS A 176 11.73 -15.47 4.48
CA HIS A 176 11.73 -14.07 4.03
C HIS A 176 12.80 -13.73 3.00
N LYS A 177 13.84 -14.56 2.85
CA LYS A 177 15.01 -14.25 2.03
C LYS A 177 14.68 -13.84 0.59
N PRO A 178 13.79 -14.54 -0.14
CA PRO A 178 13.44 -14.15 -1.50
C PRO A 178 12.78 -12.76 -1.56
N MET A 179 11.84 -12.47 -0.66
CA MET A 179 11.17 -11.17 -0.59
C MET A 179 12.13 -10.04 -0.21
N VAL A 180 13.00 -10.28 0.78
CA VAL A 180 14.04 -9.33 1.19
C VAL A 180 15.01 -9.02 0.05
N GLN A 181 15.42 -10.05 -0.71
CA GLN A 181 16.29 -9.85 -1.87
C GLN A 181 15.59 -9.03 -2.95
N LYS A 182 14.34 -9.35 -3.27
CA LYS A 182 13.55 -8.64 -4.27
C LYS A 182 13.33 -7.17 -3.88
N LEU A 183 13.00 -6.91 -2.62
CA LEU A 183 12.80 -5.53 -2.16
C LEU A 183 14.10 -4.71 -2.25
N LYS A 184 15.27 -5.30 -1.94
CA LYS A 184 16.56 -4.62 -2.14
C LYS A 184 16.83 -4.25 -3.60
N GLU A 185 16.41 -5.08 -4.55
CA GLU A 185 16.54 -4.80 -5.99
C GLU A 185 15.66 -3.61 -6.38
N LEU A 186 14.40 -3.61 -5.92
CA LEU A 186 13.46 -2.52 -6.15
C LEU A 186 13.91 -1.21 -5.52
N SER A 187 14.55 -1.25 -4.35
CA SER A 187 15.01 -0.07 -3.61
C SER A 187 16.23 0.62 -4.21
N LYS A 188 16.83 0.10 -5.28
CA LYS A 188 17.98 0.69 -5.99
C LYS A 188 17.57 1.59 -7.16
N LYS A 189 16.31 1.57 -7.51
CA LYS A 189 15.73 2.40 -8.58
C LYS A 189 15.17 3.69 -8.02
#